data_dbdd6cba698d5a86fdf34c251d389b00
#
_entry.id   dbdd6cba698d5a86fdf34c251d389b00
#
_cell.length_a   1.000
_cell.length_b   1.000
_cell.length_c   1.000
_cell.angle_alpha   90.00
_cell.angle_beta   90.00
_cell.angle_gamma   90.00
#
_symmetry.space_group_name_H-M   'P 1'
#
loop_
_entity.id
_entity.type
_entity.pdbx_description
1 polymer ?
#
loop_
_entity_poly.entity_id
_entity_poly.type
_entity_poly.pdbx_seq_one_letter_code
_entity_poly.pdbx_strand_id
1 'polypeptide(L)'
;LFNSGEYVQEQQEYFYNSRTTYNGQFTGLYNRTHAKTDWSIGYAYANRHLPDRRRYLIDDALETGVYALSTGNDISREWTQLDEHILSLGVNDKHHFKFGNFEPDLQVGAYGEYRTREYQTRNFIYNWNVSDNNMPSDFRHSDIPTLLSSEANMGYDKLYLLEEKQMRNNYRGHNTLGAGYLALSLPFGKLGIHAGVRFEHNDMELISNSRDYEKSESSRHYKTDDVFPSLNTTYKINDQHQVRLSYGRSINRPEFREVSSSVYYDFDLASNVQGNTELKNCYVDNLDLRYEWYPSRGELISLAVFYKHFDSPIEWTYTVAGGTDLIYSYKNAKSANNYGVELDIRKNLGFIGLKDFSWSFNGALIKSKVQFEKGAKEEDRPMQGQSPYLINTGIFYKNEPLKMDIALLYNRIGKRIIGVGRSEGSTGDDSNSRVPHSYEMPRNTIDFSLAKKFGEHLELKLNVRDLLAEKIYYKQFADVTYSDGSKKEVEEIARCYKPGRNIGLQAIYKF
;
A
#
# COMPACT_ATOMS: atom_id res chain seq x y z
N LEU A 1 5.00 23.64 -13.55
CA LEU A 1 5.59 24.92 -13.17
C LEU A 1 4.49 25.95 -13.08
N PHE A 2 4.02 26.21 -11.88
CA PHE A 2 3.12 27.33 -11.63
C PHE A 2 3.99 28.57 -11.48
N ASN A 3 4.24 29.24 -12.56
CA ASN A 3 4.91 30.53 -12.54
C ASN A 3 3.84 31.64 -12.48
N SER A 4 3.05 31.64 -11.40
CA SER A 4 2.09 32.70 -11.14
C SER A 4 2.53 33.56 -9.96
N GLY A 5 3.75 33.98 -9.95
CA GLY A 5 4.31 34.82 -8.90
C GLY A 5 5.24 34.02 -7.99
N GLU A 6 6.28 34.67 -7.61
CA GLU A 6 7.27 34.19 -6.65
C GLU A 6 6.65 34.23 -5.24
N TYR A 7 6.08 33.12 -4.76
CA TYR A 7 5.79 33.01 -3.35
C TYR A 7 6.13 31.62 -2.81
N VAL A 8 6.64 31.60 -1.62
CA VAL A 8 6.99 30.39 -0.89
C VAL A 8 5.86 30.06 0.07
N GLN A 9 5.40 28.82 0.05
CA GLN A 9 4.46 28.29 1.02
C GLN A 9 5.22 27.44 2.03
N GLU A 10 5.00 27.67 3.33
CA GLU A 10 5.41 26.79 4.39
C GLU A 10 4.18 26.08 4.95
N GLN A 11 4.22 24.75 4.91
CA GLN A 11 3.16 23.91 5.45
C GLN A 11 3.72 23.01 6.55
N GLN A 12 3.07 23.03 7.70
CA GLN A 12 3.47 22.18 8.84
C GLN A 12 2.29 21.36 9.34
N GLU A 13 2.59 20.14 9.75
CA GLU A 13 1.64 19.20 10.33
C GLU A 13 2.21 18.61 11.61
N TYR A 14 1.40 18.65 12.68
CA TYR A 14 1.69 18.00 13.95
C TYR A 14 0.58 17.03 14.27
N PHE A 15 0.90 15.77 14.47
CA PHE A 15 -0.10 14.79 14.88
C PHE A 15 0.50 13.67 15.71
N TYR A 16 -0.35 13.11 16.55
CA TYR A 16 -0.14 11.84 17.22
C TYR A 16 -1.11 10.83 16.67
N ASN A 17 -0.62 9.64 16.31
CA ASN A 17 -1.44 8.56 15.75
C ASN A 17 -1.24 7.31 16.59
N SER A 18 -2.28 6.93 17.33
CA SER A 18 -2.34 5.70 18.09
C SER A 18 -3.07 4.63 17.29
N ARG A 19 -2.51 3.43 17.29
CA ARG A 19 -3.15 2.24 16.70
C ARG A 19 -3.10 1.12 17.71
N THR A 20 -4.26 0.54 17.98
CA THR A 20 -4.39 -0.59 18.91
C THR A 20 -5.01 -1.76 18.15
N THR A 21 -4.42 -2.94 18.27
CA THR A 21 -4.96 -4.16 17.69
C THR A 21 -4.96 -5.27 18.73
N TYR A 22 -6.09 -5.99 18.82
CA TYR A 22 -6.22 -7.20 19.61
C TYR A 22 -6.62 -8.33 18.67
N ASN A 23 -5.91 -9.45 18.73
CA ASN A 23 -6.23 -10.64 17.97
C ASN A 23 -6.32 -11.83 18.92
N GLY A 24 -7.40 -12.57 18.84
CA GLY A 24 -7.60 -13.84 19.52
C GLY A 24 -7.99 -14.91 18.52
N GLN A 25 -7.39 -16.07 18.59
CA GLN A 25 -7.74 -17.20 17.73
C GLN A 25 -7.76 -18.50 18.54
N PHE A 26 -8.83 -19.25 18.38
CA PHE A 26 -8.94 -20.62 18.83
C PHE A 26 -8.88 -21.54 17.64
N THR A 27 -8.04 -22.55 17.71
CA THR A 27 -7.87 -23.55 16.64
C THR A 27 -8.01 -24.94 17.23
N GLY A 28 -8.64 -25.83 16.50
CA GLY A 28 -8.71 -27.23 16.84
C GLY A 28 -8.29 -28.09 15.67
N LEU A 29 -7.65 -29.23 16.00
CA LEU A 29 -7.19 -30.21 15.05
C LEU A 29 -7.67 -31.57 15.47
N TYR A 30 -8.37 -32.26 14.58
CA TYR A 30 -8.84 -33.63 14.79
C TYR A 30 -8.28 -34.53 13.70
N ASN A 31 -7.36 -35.43 14.12
CA ASN A 31 -6.75 -36.40 13.24
C ASN A 31 -7.51 -37.72 13.31
N ARG A 32 -7.91 -38.26 12.16
CA ARG A 32 -8.49 -39.57 11.94
C ARG A 32 -7.55 -40.42 11.09
N THR A 33 -7.79 -41.71 10.96
CA THR A 33 -6.89 -42.61 10.21
C THR A 33 -6.68 -42.16 8.74
N HIS A 34 -7.72 -41.66 8.11
CA HIS A 34 -7.68 -41.24 6.69
C HIS A 34 -8.16 -39.82 6.49
N ALA A 35 -8.36 -39.05 7.55
CA ALA A 35 -8.83 -37.69 7.43
C ALA A 35 -8.27 -36.80 8.53
N LYS A 36 -8.14 -35.52 8.20
CA LYS A 36 -7.69 -34.48 9.10
C LYS A 36 -8.63 -33.30 8.99
N THR A 37 -9.29 -32.99 10.09
CA THR A 37 -10.18 -31.83 10.19
C THR A 37 -9.51 -30.76 11.04
N ASP A 38 -9.42 -29.55 10.56
CA ASP A 38 -9.05 -28.38 11.33
C ASP A 38 -10.14 -27.33 11.30
N TRP A 39 -10.25 -26.61 12.39
CA TRP A 39 -11.19 -25.50 12.51
C TRP A 39 -10.56 -24.33 13.24
N SER A 40 -11.06 -23.15 12.98
CA SER A 40 -10.60 -21.91 13.62
C SER A 40 -11.76 -20.97 13.88
N ILE A 41 -11.70 -20.29 15.02
CA ILE A 41 -12.56 -19.15 15.38
C ILE A 41 -11.62 -18.01 15.69
N GLY A 42 -11.76 -16.90 14.98
CA GLY A 42 -10.92 -15.72 15.15
C GLY A 42 -11.75 -14.49 15.47
N TYR A 43 -11.23 -13.66 16.35
CA TYR A 43 -11.73 -12.32 16.58
C TYR A 43 -10.58 -11.34 16.55
N ALA A 44 -10.76 -10.25 15.78
CA ALA A 44 -9.81 -9.14 15.72
C ALA A 44 -10.53 -7.82 15.99
N TYR A 45 -9.89 -6.97 16.75
CA TYR A 45 -10.28 -5.57 16.96
C TYR A 45 -9.13 -4.68 16.54
N ALA A 46 -9.41 -3.65 15.75
CA ALA A 46 -8.46 -2.63 15.37
C ALA A 46 -9.05 -1.25 15.62
N ASN A 47 -8.30 -0.44 16.34
CA ASN A 47 -8.64 0.96 16.59
C ASN A 47 -7.52 1.86 16.06
N ARG A 48 -7.90 2.97 15.44
CA ARG A 48 -7.00 4.08 15.12
C ARG A 48 -7.57 5.35 15.74
N HIS A 49 -6.77 6.00 16.54
CA HIS A 49 -7.12 7.28 17.14
C HIS A 49 -6.08 8.34 16.76
N LEU A 50 -6.54 9.42 16.18
CA LEU A 50 -5.75 10.57 15.76
C LEU A 50 -6.30 11.80 16.50
N PRO A 51 -5.88 12.04 17.75
CA PRO A 51 -6.33 13.20 18.50
C PRO A 51 -5.56 14.44 18.07
N ASP A 52 -6.28 15.50 17.79
CA ASP A 52 -5.72 16.84 17.61
C ASP A 52 -4.59 16.93 16.58
N ARG A 53 -4.84 16.42 15.37
CA ARG A 53 -3.99 16.67 14.22
C ARG A 53 -4.06 18.14 13.88
N ARG A 54 -2.94 18.84 13.99
CA ARG A 54 -2.82 20.27 13.74
C ARG A 54 -2.11 20.50 12.43
N ARG A 55 -2.68 21.35 11.58
CA ARG A 55 -2.08 21.75 10.33
C ARG A 55 -2.20 23.24 10.16
N TYR A 56 -1.15 23.85 9.65
CA TYR A 56 -1.18 25.23 9.22
C TYR A 56 -0.40 25.45 7.92
N LEU A 57 -0.81 26.45 7.18
CA LEU A 57 -0.23 26.93 5.96
C LEU A 57 0.09 28.41 6.12
N ILE A 58 1.29 28.80 5.79
CA ILE A 58 1.73 30.21 5.74
C ILE A 58 2.33 30.50 4.38
N ASP A 59 1.95 31.66 3.84
CA ASP A 59 2.45 32.15 2.57
C ASP A 59 3.49 33.26 2.80
N ASP A 60 4.66 33.18 2.18
CA ASP A 60 5.60 34.28 2.00
C ASP A 60 5.55 34.69 0.51
N ALA A 61 4.60 35.55 0.20
CA ALA A 61 4.25 35.92 -1.17
C ALA A 61 5.37 36.63 -1.95
N LEU A 62 6.42 37.08 -1.28
CA LEU A 62 7.48 37.91 -1.91
C LEU A 62 8.89 37.55 -1.47
N GLU A 63 9.09 36.38 -0.82
CA GLU A 63 10.37 35.99 -0.21
C GLU A 63 10.97 37.10 0.70
N THR A 64 10.10 37.86 1.33
CA THR A 64 10.48 38.97 2.20
C THR A 64 10.75 38.54 3.64
N GLY A 65 10.54 37.26 3.94
CA GLY A 65 10.53 36.73 5.31
C GLY A 65 9.30 37.18 6.11
N VAL A 66 8.31 37.74 5.42
CA VAL A 66 7.04 38.18 5.99
C VAL A 66 5.99 37.13 5.69
N TYR A 67 5.70 36.30 6.67
CA TYR A 67 4.69 35.26 6.57
C TYR A 67 3.29 35.82 6.73
N ALA A 68 2.38 35.44 5.86
CA ALA A 68 0.95 35.78 5.97
C ALA A 68 0.14 34.50 6.12
N LEU A 69 -0.79 34.50 7.06
CA LEU A 69 -1.89 33.52 7.04
C LEU A 69 -2.78 33.85 5.85
N SER A 70 -2.99 32.88 4.98
CA SER A 70 -4.00 32.97 3.96
C SER A 70 -5.39 32.91 4.62
N THR A 71 -6.36 33.53 4.05
CA THR A 71 -7.71 33.63 4.63
C THR A 71 -8.50 32.34 4.42
N GLY A 72 -8.90 31.73 5.53
CA GLY A 72 -9.81 30.58 5.53
C GLY A 72 -9.13 29.22 5.33
N ASN A 73 -9.28 28.33 6.25
CA ASN A 73 -8.79 26.94 6.29
C ASN A 73 -7.30 26.72 6.49
N ASP A 74 -6.49 27.74 6.65
CA ASP A 74 -5.03 27.57 6.72
C ASP A 74 -4.55 27.04 8.07
N ILE A 75 -5.35 27.19 9.12
CA ILE A 75 -5.09 26.58 10.42
C ILE A 75 -6.25 25.66 10.77
N SER A 76 -5.96 24.38 10.88
CA SER A 76 -6.97 23.36 11.20
C SER A 76 -6.55 22.46 12.34
N ARG A 77 -7.54 21.90 13.02
CA ARG A 77 -7.40 20.86 14.05
C ARG A 77 -8.38 19.74 13.73
N GLU A 78 -7.92 18.51 13.66
CA GLU A 78 -8.71 17.34 13.28
C GLU A 78 -8.63 16.27 14.36
N TRP A 79 -9.77 15.66 14.68
CA TRP A 79 -9.88 14.46 15.50
C TRP A 79 -10.49 13.36 14.65
N THR A 80 -9.79 12.24 14.53
CA THR A 80 -10.26 11.09 13.78
C THR A 80 -10.25 9.84 14.63
N GLN A 81 -11.30 9.06 14.56
CA GLN A 81 -11.41 7.75 15.19
C GLN A 81 -11.91 6.72 14.18
N LEU A 82 -11.29 5.55 14.20
CA LEU A 82 -11.72 4.38 13.46
C LEU A 82 -11.74 3.19 14.41
N ASP A 83 -12.86 2.49 14.42
CA ASP A 83 -13.05 1.23 15.15
C ASP A 83 -13.47 0.14 14.17
N GLU A 84 -12.80 -1.01 14.24
CA GLU A 84 -13.07 -2.14 13.37
C GLU A 84 -13.11 -3.44 14.18
N HIS A 85 -14.12 -4.25 13.94
CA HIS A 85 -14.26 -5.59 14.51
C HIS A 85 -14.38 -6.61 13.39
N ILE A 86 -13.67 -7.73 13.53
CA ILE A 86 -13.71 -8.84 12.59
C ILE A 86 -13.91 -10.12 13.36
N LEU A 87 -14.96 -10.85 13.03
CA LEU A 87 -15.22 -12.21 13.50
C LEU A 87 -15.04 -13.17 12.33
N SER A 88 -14.26 -14.22 12.49
CA SER A 88 -14.01 -15.21 11.43
C SER A 88 -14.20 -16.64 11.95
N LEU A 89 -14.71 -17.49 11.07
CA LEU A 89 -14.94 -18.92 11.30
C LEU A 89 -14.39 -19.69 10.11
N GLY A 90 -13.66 -20.76 10.35
CA GLY A 90 -13.14 -21.61 9.29
C GLY A 90 -13.20 -23.08 9.69
N VAL A 91 -13.52 -23.94 8.74
CA VAL A 91 -13.43 -25.39 8.88
C VAL A 91 -12.88 -25.99 7.60
N ASN A 92 -11.91 -26.89 7.73
CA ASN A 92 -11.30 -27.60 6.63
C ASN A 92 -11.27 -29.09 6.96
N ASP A 93 -11.56 -29.93 5.99
CA ASP A 93 -11.39 -31.38 6.09
C ASP A 93 -10.56 -31.86 4.91
N LYS A 94 -9.49 -32.58 5.21
CA LYS A 94 -8.63 -33.23 4.24
C LYS A 94 -8.78 -34.74 4.37
N HIS A 95 -9.25 -35.38 3.32
CA HIS A 95 -9.44 -36.81 3.24
C HIS A 95 -8.37 -37.44 2.33
N HIS A 96 -7.69 -38.44 2.85
CA HIS A 96 -6.68 -39.20 2.15
C HIS A 96 -7.29 -40.53 1.67
N PHE A 97 -7.19 -40.77 0.37
CA PHE A 97 -7.65 -42.03 -0.24
C PHE A 97 -6.43 -42.85 -0.68
N LYS A 98 -6.61 -44.16 -0.68
CA LYS A 98 -5.57 -45.08 -1.14
C LYS A 98 -6.13 -46.10 -2.13
N PHE A 99 -5.67 -46.02 -3.39
CA PHE A 99 -6.03 -46.92 -4.47
C PHE A 99 -4.77 -47.56 -5.01
N GLY A 100 -4.25 -48.58 -4.31
CA GLY A 100 -2.94 -49.16 -4.61
C GLY A 100 -1.79 -48.17 -4.44
N ASN A 101 -1.12 -47.84 -5.56
CA ASN A 101 -0.03 -46.85 -5.58
C ASN A 101 -0.50 -45.39 -5.83
N PHE A 102 -1.81 -45.21 -6.01
CA PHE A 102 -2.39 -43.88 -6.22
C PHE A 102 -3.05 -43.41 -4.93
N GLU A 103 -2.54 -42.33 -4.35
CA GLU A 103 -2.95 -41.80 -3.05
C GLU A 103 -3.41 -40.32 -3.19
N PRO A 104 -4.63 -40.08 -3.69
CA PRO A 104 -5.17 -38.73 -3.83
C PRO A 104 -5.71 -38.19 -2.52
N ASP A 105 -5.64 -36.85 -2.36
CA ASP A 105 -6.29 -36.14 -1.28
C ASP A 105 -7.50 -35.33 -1.82
N LEU A 106 -8.61 -35.39 -1.11
CA LEU A 106 -9.74 -34.49 -1.25
C LEU A 106 -9.72 -33.49 -0.11
N GLN A 107 -9.84 -32.21 -0.42
CA GLN A 107 -9.96 -31.14 0.56
C GLN A 107 -11.27 -30.40 0.35
N VAL A 108 -12.02 -30.21 1.42
CA VAL A 108 -13.23 -29.40 1.43
C VAL A 108 -13.16 -28.43 2.60
N GLY A 109 -13.71 -27.26 2.45
CA GLY A 109 -13.75 -26.31 3.56
C GLY A 109 -14.79 -25.23 3.36
N ALA A 110 -15.12 -24.61 4.48
CA ALA A 110 -16.01 -23.46 4.55
C ALA A 110 -15.36 -22.36 5.39
N TYR A 111 -15.65 -21.11 5.05
CA TYR A 111 -15.19 -19.93 5.73
C TYR A 111 -16.30 -18.91 5.83
N GLY A 112 -16.40 -18.23 6.96
CA GLY A 112 -17.31 -17.12 7.18
C GLY A 112 -16.58 -15.98 7.87
N GLU A 113 -16.85 -14.74 7.48
CA GLU A 113 -16.33 -13.54 8.11
C GLU A 113 -17.43 -12.48 8.21
N TYR A 114 -17.48 -11.84 9.36
CA TYR A 114 -18.29 -10.65 9.58
C TYR A 114 -17.40 -9.53 10.09
N ARG A 115 -17.38 -8.41 9.36
CA ARG A 115 -16.56 -7.24 9.64
C ARG A 115 -17.45 -6.02 9.81
N THR A 116 -17.19 -5.23 10.83
CA THR A 116 -17.82 -3.93 11.03
C THR A 116 -16.75 -2.86 11.13
N ARG A 117 -17.00 -1.69 10.56
CA ARG A 117 -16.12 -0.52 10.67
C ARG A 117 -16.94 0.72 10.91
N GLU A 118 -16.50 1.54 11.87
CA GLU A 118 -17.00 2.86 12.10
C GLU A 118 -15.85 3.86 11.98
N TYR A 119 -16.07 4.91 11.21
CA TYR A 119 -15.11 5.98 10.98
C TYR A 119 -15.79 7.32 11.26
N GLN A 120 -15.19 8.08 12.17
CA GLN A 120 -15.69 9.40 12.57
C GLN A 120 -14.55 10.41 12.51
N THR A 121 -14.86 11.63 12.05
CA THR A 121 -13.93 12.74 12.05
C THR A 121 -14.65 14.03 12.46
N ARG A 122 -13.92 14.87 13.22
CA ARG A 122 -14.33 16.23 13.54
C ARG A 122 -13.22 17.16 13.08
N ASN A 123 -13.57 18.17 12.32
CA ASN A 123 -12.66 19.16 11.81
C ASN A 123 -12.99 20.53 12.37
N PHE A 124 -11.98 21.23 12.87
CA PHE A 124 -12.07 22.58 13.40
C PHE A 124 -11.11 23.46 12.61
N ILE A 125 -11.59 24.62 12.21
CA ILE A 125 -10.81 25.63 11.51
C ILE A 125 -10.75 26.90 12.33
N TYR A 126 -9.62 27.60 12.30
CA TYR A 126 -9.53 28.96 12.81
C TYR A 126 -9.93 29.90 11.69
N ASN A 127 -10.97 30.67 11.92
CA ASN A 127 -11.50 31.59 10.94
C ASN A 127 -11.48 33.02 11.50
N TRP A 128 -11.36 33.99 10.62
CA TRP A 128 -11.43 35.40 10.95
C TRP A 128 -12.82 35.96 10.60
N ASN A 129 -13.50 36.49 11.60
CA ASN A 129 -14.88 36.97 11.43
C ASN A 129 -14.93 38.48 11.10
N VAL A 130 -14.27 38.88 10.05
CA VAL A 130 -14.37 40.27 9.57
C VAL A 130 -14.92 40.29 8.15
N SER A 131 -15.96 41.04 7.96
CA SER A 131 -16.62 41.23 6.66
C SER A 131 -15.73 41.90 5.60
N ASP A 132 -14.66 42.51 6.02
CA ASP A 132 -13.65 43.12 5.17
C ASP A 132 -12.34 42.37 5.33
N ASN A 133 -11.89 41.67 4.42
CA ASN A 133 -10.60 40.93 4.33
C ASN A 133 -9.34 41.59 4.98
N ASN A 134 -9.53 42.48 5.93
CA ASN A 134 -8.51 43.23 6.63
C ASN A 134 -8.12 42.53 7.93
N MET A 135 -7.45 41.39 7.82
CA MET A 135 -6.66 40.87 8.91
C MET A 135 -5.64 41.93 9.32
N PRO A 136 -5.56 42.32 10.59
CA PRO A 136 -4.56 43.32 11.07
C PRO A 136 -3.16 42.90 10.61
N SER A 137 -2.34 43.87 10.23
CA SER A 137 -0.97 43.61 9.74
C SER A 137 -0.13 42.82 10.72
N ASP A 138 -0.38 42.96 12.01
CA ASP A 138 0.31 42.28 13.11
C ASP A 138 0.09 40.77 13.07
N PHE A 139 -1.05 40.30 12.54
CA PHE A 139 -1.34 38.86 12.34
C PHE A 139 -0.55 38.24 11.22
N ARG A 140 -0.14 39.05 10.25
CA ARG A 140 0.64 38.57 9.11
C ARG A 140 2.10 38.36 9.42
N HIS A 141 2.57 38.87 10.57
CA HIS A 141 3.97 38.84 10.97
C HIS A 141 4.24 38.02 12.22
N SER A 142 3.20 37.55 12.91
CA SER A 142 3.36 36.74 14.13
C SER A 142 3.52 35.26 13.78
N ASP A 143 4.36 34.58 14.56
CA ASP A 143 4.40 33.12 14.47
C ASP A 143 3.07 32.51 14.96
N ILE A 144 2.71 31.34 14.41
CA ILE A 144 1.44 30.67 14.72
C ILE A 144 1.25 30.42 16.22
N PRO A 145 2.24 29.91 16.99
CA PRO A 145 2.12 29.73 18.42
C PRO A 145 1.81 31.03 19.13
N THR A 146 2.49 32.14 18.83
CA THR A 146 2.23 33.46 19.39
C THR A 146 0.84 33.96 19.02
N LEU A 147 0.43 33.81 17.75
CA LEU A 147 -0.88 34.17 17.27
C LEU A 147 -2.01 33.50 18.05
N LEU A 148 -1.90 32.19 18.28
CA LEU A 148 -2.94 31.36 18.91
C LEU A 148 -2.87 31.41 20.45
N SER A 149 -1.77 31.86 21.08
CA SER A 149 -1.63 31.94 22.53
C SER A 149 -2.14 33.24 23.12
N SER A 150 -2.31 34.26 22.31
CA SER A 150 -2.75 35.58 22.79
C SER A 150 -4.27 35.65 22.89
N GLU A 151 -4.78 35.85 24.12
CA GLU A 151 -6.21 36.14 24.35
C GLU A 151 -6.68 37.40 23.59
N ALA A 152 -5.78 38.33 23.33
CA ALA A 152 -6.07 39.52 22.56
C ALA A 152 -6.44 39.22 21.08
N ASN A 153 -5.98 38.07 20.58
CA ASN A 153 -6.18 37.66 19.19
C ASN A 153 -7.41 36.78 18.99
N MET A 154 -7.96 36.24 20.07
CA MET A 154 -9.09 35.29 20.00
C MET A 154 -10.39 35.99 20.38
N GLY A 155 -11.47 35.63 19.68
CA GLY A 155 -12.82 36.14 19.97
C GLY A 155 -13.71 36.19 18.73
N TYR A 156 -14.99 36.56 18.95
CA TYR A 156 -15.99 36.60 17.89
C TYR A 156 -15.63 37.56 16.72
N ASP A 157 -15.05 38.72 17.08
CA ASP A 157 -14.62 39.74 16.10
C ASP A 157 -13.13 39.60 15.71
N LYS A 158 -12.54 38.45 15.97
CA LYS A 158 -11.13 38.13 15.73
C LYS A 158 -11.02 36.74 15.21
N LEU A 159 -9.92 36.02 15.52
CA LEU A 159 -9.83 34.59 15.28
C LEU A 159 -10.78 33.84 16.20
N TYR A 160 -11.59 32.99 15.62
CA TYR A 160 -12.47 32.09 16.36
C TYR A 160 -12.39 30.68 15.81
N LEU A 161 -12.59 29.71 16.69
CA LEU A 161 -12.60 28.30 16.34
C LEU A 161 -14.00 27.90 15.86
N LEU A 162 -14.11 27.44 14.62
CA LEU A 162 -15.33 26.96 14.02
C LEU A 162 -15.24 25.46 13.80
N GLU A 163 -16.23 24.69 14.25
CA GLU A 163 -16.38 23.30 13.83
C GLU A 163 -16.98 23.21 12.44
N GLU A 164 -16.22 22.72 11.50
CA GLU A 164 -16.68 22.43 10.15
C GLU A 164 -17.36 21.05 10.12
N LYS A 165 -18.68 21.04 10.29
CA LYS A 165 -19.47 19.80 10.30
C LYS A 165 -19.64 19.26 8.88
N GLN A 166 -18.78 18.30 8.52
CA GLN A 166 -18.87 17.58 7.24
C GLN A 166 -19.37 16.15 7.50
N MET A 167 -20.67 15.99 7.64
CA MET A 167 -21.28 14.67 7.96
C MET A 167 -20.93 13.57 6.95
N ARG A 168 -20.70 13.92 5.70
CA ARG A 168 -20.24 12.99 4.65
C ARG A 168 -18.89 12.33 4.95
N ASN A 169 -18.08 12.93 5.83
CA ASN A 169 -16.77 12.39 6.20
C ASN A 169 -16.87 11.27 7.23
N ASN A 170 -18.05 11.01 7.79
CA ASN A 170 -18.31 9.91 8.69
C ASN A 170 -19.01 8.78 7.95
N TYR A 171 -18.62 7.54 8.24
CA TYR A 171 -19.29 6.37 7.67
C TYR A 171 -19.25 5.17 8.61
N ARG A 172 -20.22 4.27 8.43
CA ARG A 172 -20.25 2.93 9.02
C ARG A 172 -20.28 1.89 7.91
N GLY A 173 -19.60 0.78 8.10
CA GLY A 173 -19.53 -0.29 7.12
C GLY A 173 -19.74 -1.65 7.77
N HIS A 174 -20.44 -2.53 7.06
CA HIS A 174 -20.59 -3.94 7.40
C HIS A 174 -20.16 -4.77 6.19
N ASN A 175 -19.46 -5.86 6.42
CA ASN A 175 -19.14 -6.80 5.37
C ASN A 175 -19.36 -8.22 5.84
N THR A 176 -20.13 -8.99 5.09
CA THR A 176 -20.36 -10.41 5.33
C THR A 176 -19.77 -11.19 4.17
N LEU A 177 -18.85 -12.08 4.46
CA LEU A 177 -18.25 -13.00 3.51
C LEU A 177 -18.54 -14.43 3.91
N GLY A 178 -19.17 -15.20 3.02
CA GLY A 178 -19.33 -16.63 3.11
C GLY A 178 -18.59 -17.32 1.97
N ALA A 179 -17.85 -18.39 2.25
CA ALA A 179 -17.12 -19.11 1.21
C ALA A 179 -17.11 -20.62 1.44
N GLY A 180 -17.08 -21.36 0.36
CA GLY A 180 -16.85 -22.79 0.35
C GLY A 180 -15.90 -23.21 -0.76
N TYR A 181 -15.11 -24.26 -0.54
CA TYR A 181 -14.19 -24.74 -1.56
C TYR A 181 -14.08 -26.26 -1.59
N LEU A 182 -13.68 -26.74 -2.77
CA LEU A 182 -13.32 -28.13 -3.05
C LEU A 182 -11.96 -28.14 -3.76
N ALA A 183 -11.04 -28.99 -3.33
CA ALA A 183 -9.75 -29.17 -4.00
C ALA A 183 -9.32 -30.65 -3.99
N LEU A 184 -8.64 -31.05 -5.05
CA LEU A 184 -8.10 -32.38 -5.26
C LEU A 184 -6.58 -32.31 -5.43
N SER A 185 -5.86 -33.16 -4.72
CA SER A 185 -4.43 -33.40 -4.94
C SER A 185 -4.24 -34.78 -5.53
N LEU A 186 -3.70 -34.85 -6.74
CA LEU A 186 -3.58 -36.04 -7.56
C LEU A 186 -2.11 -36.34 -7.86
N PRO A 187 -1.49 -37.30 -7.15
CA PRO A 187 -0.10 -37.69 -7.39
C PRO A 187 -0.02 -38.78 -8.49
N PHE A 188 0.48 -38.42 -9.67
CA PHE A 188 0.73 -39.34 -10.79
C PHE A 188 2.23 -39.59 -10.97
N GLY A 189 2.86 -40.27 -10.03
CA GLY A 189 4.30 -40.53 -10.07
C GLY A 189 5.13 -39.24 -10.02
N LYS A 190 5.72 -38.86 -11.17
CA LYS A 190 6.51 -37.62 -11.29
C LYS A 190 5.64 -36.36 -11.42
N LEU A 191 4.36 -36.50 -11.76
CA LEU A 191 3.42 -35.40 -11.94
C LEU A 191 2.50 -35.30 -10.72
N GLY A 192 2.54 -34.17 -10.03
CA GLY A 192 1.59 -33.78 -9.01
C GLY A 192 0.64 -32.72 -9.57
N ILE A 193 -0.67 -32.92 -9.41
CA ILE A 193 -1.69 -31.95 -9.81
C ILE A 193 -2.47 -31.58 -8.55
N HIS A 194 -2.63 -30.28 -8.28
CA HIS A 194 -3.53 -29.75 -7.28
C HIS A 194 -4.51 -28.79 -7.96
N ALA A 195 -5.78 -29.17 -8.00
CA ALA A 195 -6.84 -28.40 -8.65
C ALA A 195 -7.96 -28.13 -7.66
N GLY A 196 -8.51 -26.94 -7.69
CA GLY A 196 -9.58 -26.56 -6.79
C GLY A 196 -10.48 -25.47 -7.35
N VAL A 197 -11.63 -25.35 -6.72
CA VAL A 197 -12.58 -24.26 -6.96
C VAL A 197 -13.09 -23.76 -5.63
N ARG A 198 -13.15 -22.45 -5.49
CA ARG A 198 -13.71 -21.75 -4.35
C ARG A 198 -14.84 -20.84 -4.81
N PHE A 199 -15.95 -20.90 -4.13
CA PHE A 199 -17.09 -20.00 -4.26
C PHE A 199 -17.09 -19.02 -3.09
N GLU A 200 -17.37 -17.74 -3.37
CA GLU A 200 -17.54 -16.70 -2.36
C GLU A 200 -18.82 -15.91 -2.60
N HIS A 201 -19.60 -15.71 -1.54
CA HIS A 201 -20.66 -14.73 -1.46
C HIS A 201 -20.18 -13.59 -0.58
N ASN A 202 -20.18 -12.36 -1.09
CA ASN A 202 -19.80 -11.17 -0.34
C ASN A 202 -20.90 -10.12 -0.40
N ASP A 203 -21.28 -9.59 0.75
CA ASP A 203 -22.19 -8.45 0.88
C ASP A 203 -21.55 -7.39 1.78
N MET A 204 -21.06 -6.32 1.14
CA MET A 204 -20.54 -5.16 1.84
C MET A 204 -21.58 -4.04 1.79
N GLU A 205 -22.02 -3.58 2.94
CA GLU A 205 -22.90 -2.44 3.10
C GLU A 205 -22.11 -1.25 3.64
N LEU A 206 -22.25 -0.11 2.98
CA LEU A 206 -21.72 1.17 3.41
C LEU A 206 -22.87 2.12 3.73
N ILE A 207 -22.86 2.66 4.94
CA ILE A 207 -23.82 3.67 5.42
C ILE A 207 -23.04 4.96 5.60
N SER A 208 -23.38 5.98 4.82
CA SER A 208 -22.74 7.30 4.87
C SER A 208 -23.76 8.41 4.68
N ASN A 209 -23.43 9.60 5.17
CA ASN A 209 -24.27 10.77 4.96
C ASN A 209 -24.02 11.36 3.57
N SER A 210 -25.08 11.91 2.97
CA SER A 210 -24.97 12.62 1.71
C SER A 210 -24.29 13.99 1.91
N ARG A 211 -23.85 14.59 0.80
CA ARG A 211 -23.31 15.95 0.79
C ARG A 211 -24.33 17.00 1.22
N ASP A 212 -25.61 16.72 0.99
CA ASP A 212 -26.72 17.60 1.35
C ASP A 212 -27.12 17.36 2.81
N TYR A 213 -27.03 18.38 3.63
CA TYR A 213 -27.35 18.34 5.07
C TYR A 213 -28.80 17.94 5.37
N GLU A 214 -29.68 17.99 4.39
CA GLU A 214 -31.11 17.66 4.53
C GLU A 214 -31.44 16.20 4.19
N LYS A 215 -30.49 15.44 3.64
CA LYS A 215 -30.73 14.04 3.30
C LYS A 215 -30.21 13.13 4.41
N SER A 216 -31.10 12.24 4.82
CA SER A 216 -30.80 11.14 5.74
C SER A 216 -29.64 10.26 5.26
N GLU A 217 -29.06 9.50 6.18
CA GLU A 217 -28.12 8.42 5.86
C GLU A 217 -28.60 7.59 4.67
N SER A 218 -27.69 7.31 3.75
CA SER A 218 -27.93 6.40 2.64
C SER A 218 -27.12 5.14 2.83
N SER A 219 -27.77 3.99 2.61
CA SER A 219 -27.11 2.69 2.58
C SER A 219 -26.87 2.25 1.15
N ARG A 220 -25.70 1.71 0.89
CA ARG A 220 -25.33 1.15 -0.40
C ARG A 220 -24.70 -0.24 -0.22
N HIS A 221 -25.19 -1.19 -1.01
CA HIS A 221 -24.72 -2.58 -0.99
C HIS A 221 -23.85 -2.88 -2.21
N TYR A 222 -22.77 -3.62 -1.96
CA TYR A 222 -21.85 -4.16 -2.96
C TYR A 222 -21.88 -5.69 -2.84
N LYS A 223 -22.86 -6.32 -3.51
CA LYS A 223 -23.05 -7.77 -3.47
C LYS A 223 -22.39 -8.44 -4.65
N THR A 224 -21.66 -9.52 -4.38
CA THR A 224 -21.07 -10.36 -5.41
C THR A 224 -21.09 -11.83 -5.04
N ASP A 225 -21.26 -12.65 -6.08
CA ASP A 225 -21.14 -14.10 -6.06
C ASP A 225 -20.03 -14.47 -7.03
N ASP A 226 -18.94 -15.03 -6.52
CA ASP A 226 -17.71 -15.18 -7.26
C ASP A 226 -17.19 -16.63 -7.23
N VAL A 227 -16.59 -17.07 -8.32
CA VAL A 227 -15.96 -18.40 -8.47
C VAL A 227 -14.47 -18.23 -8.77
N PHE A 228 -13.63 -18.89 -7.99
CA PHE A 228 -12.19 -18.84 -8.07
C PHE A 228 -11.61 -20.22 -8.37
N PRO A 229 -11.38 -20.57 -9.64
CA PRO A 229 -10.65 -21.77 -10.01
C PRO A 229 -9.15 -21.62 -9.73
N SER A 230 -8.50 -22.72 -9.38
CA SER A 230 -7.06 -22.81 -9.21
C SER A 230 -6.52 -24.13 -9.72
N LEU A 231 -5.34 -24.09 -10.32
CA LEU A 231 -4.61 -25.26 -10.81
C LEU A 231 -3.12 -25.05 -10.51
N ASN A 232 -2.51 -26.00 -9.81
CA ASN A 232 -1.09 -26.05 -9.61
C ASN A 232 -0.58 -27.41 -10.03
N THR A 233 0.38 -27.44 -10.95
CA THR A 233 1.02 -28.66 -11.40
C THR A 233 2.51 -28.62 -11.09
N THR A 234 3.06 -29.74 -10.67
CA THR A 234 4.49 -29.92 -10.44
C THR A 234 4.94 -31.18 -11.17
N TYR A 235 5.89 -31.03 -12.08
CA TYR A 235 6.52 -32.14 -12.75
C TYR A 235 7.98 -32.29 -12.28
N LYS A 236 8.26 -33.38 -11.58
CA LYS A 236 9.61 -33.75 -11.15
C LYS A 236 10.34 -34.43 -12.28
N ILE A 237 11.26 -33.73 -12.95
CA ILE A 237 12.10 -34.28 -13.99
C ILE A 237 12.99 -35.39 -13.37
N ASN A 238 13.62 -35.03 -12.25
CA ASN A 238 14.38 -35.90 -11.37
C ASN A 238 14.40 -35.31 -9.94
N ASP A 239 15.22 -35.84 -9.03
CA ASP A 239 15.28 -35.40 -7.63
C ASP A 239 15.81 -33.98 -7.45
N GLN A 240 16.53 -33.45 -8.44
CA GLN A 240 17.12 -32.11 -8.38
C GLN A 240 16.37 -31.08 -9.24
N HIS A 241 15.56 -31.50 -10.18
CA HIS A 241 14.93 -30.61 -11.17
C HIS A 241 13.43 -30.79 -11.23
N GLN A 242 12.71 -29.68 -11.15
CA GLN A 242 11.26 -29.69 -11.32
C GLN A 242 10.78 -28.46 -12.08
N VAL A 243 9.60 -28.60 -12.70
CA VAL A 243 8.86 -27.53 -13.35
C VAL A 243 7.50 -27.40 -12.67
N ARG A 244 7.08 -26.17 -12.42
CA ARG A 244 5.74 -25.86 -11.91
C ARG A 244 4.99 -24.97 -12.86
N LEU A 245 3.72 -25.26 -13.04
CA LEU A 245 2.77 -24.40 -13.74
C LEU A 245 1.61 -24.12 -12.79
N SER A 246 1.30 -22.84 -12.60
CA SER A 246 0.22 -22.42 -11.71
C SER A 246 -0.74 -21.50 -12.46
N TYR A 247 -2.03 -21.69 -12.26
CA TYR A 247 -3.08 -20.77 -12.63
C TYR A 247 -3.98 -20.53 -11.43
N GLY A 248 -4.40 -19.29 -11.24
CA GLY A 248 -5.37 -18.95 -10.20
C GLY A 248 -6.07 -17.63 -10.48
N ARG A 249 -7.37 -17.63 -10.31
CA ARG A 249 -8.18 -16.41 -10.32
C ARG A 249 -8.32 -15.91 -8.90
N SER A 250 -8.18 -14.58 -8.71
CA SER A 250 -8.34 -13.88 -7.44
C SER A 250 -9.14 -12.59 -7.64
N ILE A 251 -9.53 -11.96 -6.54
CA ILE A 251 -10.31 -10.74 -6.54
C ILE A 251 -9.65 -9.69 -5.64
N ASN A 252 -9.70 -8.43 -6.06
CA ASN A 252 -9.44 -7.27 -5.23
C ASN A 252 -10.75 -6.48 -5.09
N ARG A 253 -11.31 -6.48 -3.88
CA ARG A 253 -12.53 -5.75 -3.53
C ARG A 253 -12.18 -4.35 -3.07
N PRO A 254 -12.99 -3.33 -3.42
CA PRO A 254 -12.80 -2.01 -2.86
C PRO A 254 -12.90 -2.03 -1.32
N GLU A 255 -12.07 -1.24 -0.67
CA GLU A 255 -12.14 -1.03 0.78
C GLU A 255 -13.23 0.00 1.13
N PHE A 256 -13.76 -0.05 2.36
CA PHE A 256 -14.78 0.89 2.83
C PHE A 256 -14.41 2.36 2.56
N ARG A 257 -13.14 2.72 2.74
CA ARG A 257 -12.65 4.08 2.50
C ARG A 257 -12.68 4.46 1.02
N GLU A 258 -12.40 3.52 0.13
CA GLU A 258 -12.36 3.74 -1.31
C GLU A 258 -13.75 3.96 -1.90
N VAL A 259 -14.78 3.32 -1.31
CA VAL A 259 -16.18 3.50 -1.72
C VAL A 259 -16.94 4.54 -0.90
N SER A 260 -16.33 5.13 0.12
CA SER A 260 -17.00 6.15 0.92
C SER A 260 -16.96 7.52 0.21
N SER A 261 -17.96 8.35 0.49
CA SER A 261 -17.98 9.76 0.02
C SER A 261 -17.08 10.67 0.86
N SER A 262 -16.40 10.13 1.88
CA SER A 262 -15.55 10.91 2.78
C SER A 262 -14.36 11.53 2.06
N VAL A 263 -14.03 12.75 2.47
CA VAL A 263 -12.86 13.48 1.99
C VAL A 263 -11.88 13.62 3.14
N TYR A 264 -10.61 13.37 2.87
CA TYR A 264 -9.54 13.62 3.82
C TYR A 264 -8.36 14.27 3.12
N TYR A 265 -7.60 15.04 3.87
CA TYR A 265 -6.37 15.64 3.36
C TYR A 265 -5.18 14.72 3.54
N ASP A 266 -4.46 14.46 2.44
CA ASP A 266 -3.19 13.75 2.44
C ASP A 266 -2.04 14.77 2.38
N PHE A 267 -1.27 14.86 3.46
CA PHE A 267 -0.18 15.81 3.59
C PHE A 267 0.97 15.52 2.60
N ASP A 268 1.23 14.25 2.35
CA ASP A 268 2.29 13.84 1.44
C ASP A 268 1.98 14.16 -0.03
N LEU A 269 0.70 14.12 -0.39
CA LEU A 269 0.21 14.51 -1.71
C LEU A 269 -0.11 16.02 -1.78
N ALA A 270 -0.11 16.72 -0.63
CA ALA A 270 -0.58 18.10 -0.48
C ALA A 270 -1.99 18.31 -1.13
N SER A 271 -2.86 17.32 -1.01
CA SER A 271 -4.14 17.28 -1.72
C SER A 271 -5.22 16.55 -0.94
N ASN A 272 -6.46 16.87 -1.23
CA ASN A 272 -7.60 16.09 -0.74
C ASN A 272 -7.74 14.77 -1.50
N VAL A 273 -8.19 13.75 -0.80
CA VAL A 273 -8.52 12.43 -1.36
C VAL A 273 -9.96 12.10 -1.04
N GLN A 274 -10.73 11.71 -2.03
CA GLN A 274 -12.14 11.34 -1.92
C GLN A 274 -12.36 9.94 -2.46
N GLY A 275 -13.15 9.13 -1.76
CA GLY A 275 -13.55 7.83 -2.28
C GLY A 275 -14.56 7.94 -3.43
N ASN A 276 -14.79 6.81 -4.10
CA ASN A 276 -15.71 6.70 -5.24
C ASN A 276 -16.71 5.58 -5.01
N THR A 277 -17.97 5.92 -4.84
CA THR A 277 -19.06 4.97 -4.58
C THR A 277 -19.38 4.06 -5.77
N GLU A 278 -18.86 4.34 -6.97
CA GLU A 278 -19.12 3.57 -8.20
C GLU A 278 -18.07 2.48 -8.46
N LEU A 279 -17.13 2.28 -7.53
CA LEU A 279 -16.11 1.27 -7.71
C LEU A 279 -16.68 -0.14 -7.78
N LYS A 280 -16.06 -0.95 -8.64
CA LYS A 280 -16.35 -2.36 -8.86
C LYS A 280 -15.17 -3.21 -8.40
N ASN A 281 -15.42 -4.50 -8.20
CA ASN A 281 -14.37 -5.46 -7.94
C ASN A 281 -13.41 -5.57 -9.13
N CYS A 282 -12.14 -5.76 -8.81
CA CYS A 282 -11.12 -6.12 -9.79
C CYS A 282 -10.85 -7.62 -9.73
N TYR A 283 -10.95 -8.31 -10.85
CA TYR A 283 -10.59 -9.72 -10.97
C TYR A 283 -9.20 -9.87 -11.56
N VAL A 284 -8.45 -10.83 -11.05
CA VAL A 284 -7.06 -11.04 -11.47
C VAL A 284 -6.85 -12.49 -11.84
N ASP A 285 -6.53 -12.73 -13.10
CA ASP A 285 -6.09 -14.04 -13.60
C ASP A 285 -4.55 -14.09 -13.56
N ASN A 286 -4.00 -15.06 -12.84
CA ASN A 286 -2.57 -15.24 -12.64
C ASN A 286 -2.13 -16.54 -13.34
N LEU A 287 -1.06 -16.46 -14.12
CA LEU A 287 -0.41 -17.60 -14.76
C LEU A 287 1.09 -17.53 -14.50
N ASP A 288 1.65 -18.58 -13.93
CA ASP A 288 3.06 -18.67 -13.55
C ASP A 288 3.67 -19.97 -14.04
N LEU A 289 4.83 -19.90 -14.66
CA LEU A 289 5.66 -21.05 -15.03
C LEU A 289 7.03 -20.89 -14.39
N ARG A 290 7.46 -21.90 -13.61
CA ARG A 290 8.73 -21.88 -12.87
C ARG A 290 9.51 -23.17 -13.10
N TYR A 291 10.78 -23.01 -13.42
CA TYR A 291 11.78 -24.09 -13.37
C TYR A 291 12.62 -23.94 -12.11
N GLU A 292 12.87 -25.03 -11.41
CA GLU A 292 13.64 -25.09 -10.18
C GLU A 292 14.73 -26.17 -10.27
N TRP A 293 15.93 -25.79 -9.92
CA TRP A 293 17.07 -26.67 -9.79
C TRP A 293 17.64 -26.60 -8.37
N TYR A 294 17.77 -27.74 -7.73
CA TYR A 294 18.32 -27.94 -6.38
C TYR A 294 19.68 -28.64 -6.47
N PRO A 295 20.79 -27.91 -6.74
CA PRO A 295 22.12 -28.52 -6.94
C PRO A 295 22.59 -29.33 -5.75
N SER A 296 22.32 -28.83 -4.53
CA SER A 296 22.63 -29.51 -3.28
C SER A 296 21.66 -29.08 -2.17
N ARG A 297 21.84 -29.69 -0.98
CA ARG A 297 20.98 -29.35 0.17
C ARG A 297 21.12 -27.86 0.56
N GLY A 298 20.01 -27.15 0.58
CA GLY A 298 19.96 -25.72 0.92
C GLY A 298 20.30 -24.78 -0.26
N GLU A 299 20.59 -25.30 -1.45
CA GLU A 299 20.80 -24.53 -2.68
C GLU A 299 19.57 -24.57 -3.57
N LEU A 300 19.34 -23.47 -4.27
CA LEU A 300 18.24 -23.31 -5.23
C LEU A 300 18.68 -22.37 -6.34
N ILE A 301 18.38 -22.73 -7.58
CA ILE A 301 18.36 -21.83 -8.73
C ILE A 301 17.00 -21.97 -9.36
N SER A 302 16.23 -20.90 -9.41
CA SER A 302 14.92 -20.92 -10.06
C SER A 302 14.74 -19.76 -11.02
N LEU A 303 14.12 -20.06 -12.14
CA LEU A 303 13.69 -19.10 -13.15
C LEU A 303 12.19 -19.20 -13.30
N ALA A 304 11.49 -18.08 -13.13
CA ALA A 304 10.05 -18.00 -13.31
C ALA A 304 9.68 -16.96 -14.36
N VAL A 305 8.62 -17.22 -15.09
CA VAL A 305 7.92 -16.24 -15.93
C VAL A 305 6.49 -16.19 -15.47
N PHE A 306 5.94 -14.98 -15.42
CA PHE A 306 4.56 -14.78 -14.97
C PHE A 306 3.80 -13.83 -15.90
N TYR A 307 2.48 -14.02 -15.93
CA TYR A 307 1.52 -13.14 -16.57
C TYR A 307 0.33 -12.94 -15.66
N LYS A 308 -0.06 -11.68 -15.44
CA LYS A 308 -1.25 -11.30 -14.67
C LYS A 308 -2.13 -10.40 -15.50
N HIS A 309 -3.38 -10.77 -15.63
CA HIS A 309 -4.41 -9.97 -16.27
C HIS A 309 -5.36 -9.45 -15.19
N PHE A 310 -5.58 -8.14 -15.18
CA PHE A 310 -6.51 -7.47 -14.29
C PHE A 310 -7.70 -6.99 -15.08
N ASP A 311 -8.89 -7.44 -14.71
CA ASP A 311 -10.15 -6.91 -15.20
C ASP A 311 -10.66 -5.87 -14.21
N SER A 312 -10.90 -4.65 -14.70
CA SER A 312 -11.38 -3.52 -13.92
C SER A 312 -10.49 -3.15 -12.72
N PRO A 313 -9.14 -3.00 -12.86
CA PRO A 313 -8.28 -2.64 -11.75
C PRO A 313 -8.65 -1.28 -11.16
N ILE A 314 -8.59 -1.20 -9.82
CA ILE A 314 -8.81 0.07 -9.10
C ILE A 314 -7.51 0.87 -9.17
N GLU A 315 -7.60 2.03 -9.82
CA GLU A 315 -6.46 2.92 -10.02
C GLU A 315 -6.76 4.31 -9.46
N TRP A 316 -5.72 5.01 -9.06
CA TRP A 316 -5.83 6.41 -8.67
C TRP A 316 -6.16 7.27 -9.90
N THR A 317 -7.06 8.21 -9.68
CA THR A 317 -7.42 9.27 -10.61
C THR A 317 -7.52 10.58 -9.83
N TYR A 318 -7.87 11.65 -10.49
CA TYR A 318 -8.15 12.92 -9.84
C TYR A 318 -9.28 13.64 -10.57
N THR A 319 -9.95 14.51 -9.82
CA THR A 319 -10.91 15.49 -10.35
C THR A 319 -10.44 16.89 -9.99
N VAL A 320 -10.82 17.86 -10.80
CA VAL A 320 -10.56 19.27 -10.50
C VAL A 320 -11.76 19.82 -9.75
N ALA A 321 -11.51 20.29 -8.54
CA ALA A 321 -12.57 20.79 -7.65
C ALA A 321 -12.97 22.25 -7.92
N GLY A 322 -12.19 22.94 -8.73
CA GLY A 322 -12.29 24.37 -9.05
C GLY A 322 -10.92 25.02 -8.95
N GLY A 323 -10.60 25.92 -9.87
CA GLY A 323 -9.28 26.53 -9.93
C GLY A 323 -8.17 25.49 -10.18
N THR A 324 -7.11 25.54 -9.39
CA THR A 324 -5.95 24.64 -9.46
C THR A 324 -6.03 23.45 -8.52
N ASP A 325 -7.05 23.35 -7.67
CA ASP A 325 -7.15 22.34 -6.64
C ASP A 325 -7.47 20.96 -7.23
N LEU A 326 -6.60 20.01 -6.96
CA LEU A 326 -6.76 18.61 -7.33
C LEU A 326 -7.36 17.82 -6.17
N ILE A 327 -8.40 17.06 -6.45
CA ILE A 327 -8.90 16.03 -5.54
C ILE A 327 -8.56 14.68 -6.13
N TYR A 328 -7.73 13.93 -5.44
CA TYR A 328 -7.46 12.54 -5.80
C TYR A 328 -8.67 11.67 -5.48
N SER A 329 -8.88 10.65 -6.29
CA SER A 329 -9.96 9.69 -6.14
C SER A 329 -9.55 8.34 -6.72
N TYR A 330 -10.46 7.40 -6.73
CA TYR A 330 -10.29 6.04 -7.24
C TYR A 330 -11.21 5.82 -8.43
N LYS A 331 -10.76 5.02 -9.39
CA LYS A 331 -11.54 4.65 -10.58
C LYS A 331 -11.14 3.25 -11.04
N ASN A 332 -12.11 2.49 -11.55
CA ASN A 332 -11.76 1.27 -12.26
C ASN A 332 -11.25 1.65 -13.66
N ALA A 333 -10.03 1.26 -13.97
CA ALA A 333 -9.55 1.26 -15.35
C ALA A 333 -10.20 0.08 -16.12
N LYS A 334 -10.08 0.06 -17.42
CA LYS A 334 -10.63 -1.01 -18.27
C LYS A 334 -9.97 -2.34 -17.98
N SER A 335 -8.65 -2.37 -18.03
CA SER A 335 -7.84 -3.56 -17.76
C SER A 335 -6.40 -3.19 -17.46
N ALA A 336 -5.65 -4.13 -16.89
CA ALA A 336 -4.20 -4.01 -16.82
C ALA A 336 -3.54 -5.38 -17.06
N ASN A 337 -2.29 -5.33 -17.53
CA ASN A 337 -1.48 -6.52 -17.73
C ASN A 337 -0.11 -6.32 -17.09
N ASN A 338 0.33 -7.30 -16.31
CA ASN A 338 1.68 -7.38 -15.78
C ASN A 338 2.31 -8.69 -16.23
N TYR A 339 3.51 -8.61 -16.75
CA TYR A 339 4.29 -9.80 -17.07
C TYR A 339 5.77 -9.56 -16.77
N GLY A 340 6.45 -10.62 -16.44
CA GLY A 340 7.84 -10.49 -16.05
C GLY A 340 8.55 -11.81 -15.93
N VAL A 341 9.84 -11.67 -15.60
CA VAL A 341 10.76 -12.77 -15.35
C VAL A 341 11.38 -12.58 -13.98
N GLU A 342 11.47 -13.65 -13.23
CA GLU A 342 12.09 -13.69 -11.90
C GLU A 342 13.22 -14.71 -11.87
N LEU A 343 14.34 -14.35 -11.27
CA LEU A 343 15.48 -15.22 -11.02
C LEU A 343 15.77 -15.26 -9.51
N ASP A 344 15.77 -16.46 -8.93
CA ASP A 344 16.12 -16.68 -7.53
C ASP A 344 17.30 -17.63 -7.44
N ILE A 345 18.36 -17.24 -6.74
CA ILE A 345 19.58 -18.03 -6.54
C ILE A 345 19.90 -18.06 -5.06
N ARG A 346 20.13 -19.26 -4.54
CA ARG A 346 20.74 -19.50 -3.23
C ARG A 346 21.88 -20.48 -3.42
N LYS A 347 23.09 -20.05 -3.14
CA LYS A 347 24.29 -20.84 -3.41
C LYS A 347 25.29 -20.75 -2.27
N ASN A 348 25.82 -21.90 -1.85
CA ASN A 348 26.96 -21.96 -0.97
C ASN A 348 28.25 -21.69 -1.75
N LEU A 349 29.16 -20.91 -1.20
CA LEU A 349 30.37 -20.48 -1.89
C LEU A 349 31.58 -21.40 -1.62
N GLY A 350 31.35 -22.58 -1.09
CA GLY A 350 32.38 -23.58 -0.84
C GLY A 350 33.14 -24.04 -2.09
N PHE A 351 32.50 -23.97 -3.28
CA PHE A 351 33.11 -24.30 -4.56
C PHE A 351 34.26 -23.36 -4.97
N ILE A 352 34.31 -22.15 -4.41
CA ILE A 352 35.41 -21.17 -4.58
C ILE A 352 36.29 -21.07 -3.32
N GLY A 353 36.19 -22.04 -2.39
CA GLY A 353 36.98 -22.07 -1.17
C GLY A 353 36.35 -21.33 0.02
N LEU A 354 35.23 -20.61 -0.14
CA LEU A 354 34.55 -19.84 0.91
C LEU A 354 33.46 -20.70 1.58
N LYS A 355 33.90 -21.71 2.39
CA LYS A 355 33.00 -22.75 2.96
C LYS A 355 31.91 -22.18 3.89
N ASP A 356 32.23 -21.11 4.61
CA ASP A 356 31.34 -20.49 5.60
C ASP A 356 30.44 -19.43 4.97
N PHE A 357 30.58 -19.18 3.67
CA PHE A 357 29.80 -18.15 2.97
C PHE A 357 28.72 -18.76 2.11
N SER A 358 27.59 -18.06 2.07
CA SER A 358 26.53 -18.30 1.11
C SER A 358 26.06 -16.97 0.48
N TRP A 359 25.57 -17.08 -0.73
CA TRP A 359 25.06 -15.97 -1.51
C TRP A 359 23.59 -16.21 -1.88
N SER A 360 22.77 -15.17 -1.74
CA SER A 360 21.42 -15.16 -2.27
C SER A 360 21.26 -14.00 -3.26
N PHE A 361 20.48 -14.24 -4.29
CA PHE A 361 20.08 -13.25 -5.26
C PHE A 361 18.61 -13.49 -5.62
N ASN A 362 17.82 -12.44 -5.61
CA ASN A 362 16.48 -12.40 -6.17
C ASN A 362 16.35 -11.16 -7.06
N GLY A 363 16.03 -11.36 -8.32
CA GLY A 363 15.85 -10.31 -9.29
C GLY A 363 14.59 -10.50 -10.09
N ALA A 364 13.88 -9.42 -10.37
CA ALA A 364 12.68 -9.40 -11.22
C ALA A 364 12.78 -8.28 -12.25
N LEU A 365 12.36 -8.59 -13.47
CA LEU A 365 12.09 -7.62 -14.54
C LEU A 365 10.61 -7.68 -14.86
N ILE A 366 9.92 -6.54 -14.78
CA ILE A 366 8.47 -6.47 -14.81
C ILE A 366 8.04 -5.39 -15.80
N LYS A 367 7.12 -5.71 -16.68
CA LYS A 367 6.44 -4.72 -17.52
C LYS A 367 4.96 -4.73 -17.19
N SER A 368 4.45 -3.55 -16.87
CA SER A 368 3.03 -3.34 -16.57
C SER A 368 2.42 -2.32 -17.52
N LYS A 369 1.14 -2.49 -17.81
CA LYS A 369 0.37 -1.53 -18.59
C LYS A 369 -1.08 -1.52 -18.12
N VAL A 370 -1.57 -0.37 -17.67
CA VAL A 370 -2.97 -0.07 -17.44
C VAL A 370 -3.56 0.53 -18.69
N GLN A 371 -4.76 0.11 -19.05
CA GLN A 371 -5.52 0.62 -20.18
C GLN A 371 -6.83 1.23 -19.68
N PHE A 372 -7.12 2.43 -20.15
CA PHE A 372 -8.37 3.12 -19.86
C PHE A 372 -9.36 3.00 -21.02
N GLU A 373 -10.61 3.37 -20.80
CA GLU A 373 -11.62 3.41 -21.87
C GLU A 373 -11.29 4.49 -22.90
N LYS A 374 -11.69 4.26 -24.15
CA LYS A 374 -11.51 5.27 -25.21
C LYS A 374 -12.24 6.55 -24.83
N GLY A 375 -11.55 7.67 -24.87
CA GLY A 375 -12.09 8.99 -24.49
C GLY A 375 -12.01 9.26 -22.98
N ALA A 376 -11.37 8.40 -22.19
CA ALA A 376 -11.01 8.71 -20.82
C ALA A 376 -9.99 9.85 -20.79
N LYS A 377 -10.01 10.63 -19.71
CA LYS A 377 -9.03 11.70 -19.47
C LYS A 377 -7.65 11.18 -19.12
N GLU A 378 -7.61 9.94 -18.64
CA GLU A 378 -6.38 9.24 -18.28
C GLU A 378 -5.73 8.58 -19.49
N GLU A 379 -4.42 8.63 -19.56
CA GLU A 379 -3.62 7.93 -20.58
C GLU A 379 -3.18 6.56 -20.10
N ASP A 380 -2.98 5.64 -21.06
CA ASP A 380 -2.37 4.33 -20.79
C ASP A 380 -0.98 4.51 -20.18
N ARG A 381 -0.71 3.85 -19.06
CA ARG A 381 0.51 4.01 -18.28
C ARG A 381 0.90 2.72 -17.55
N PRO A 382 2.12 2.63 -16.99
CA PRO A 382 2.42 1.59 -16.00
C PRO A 382 1.50 1.69 -14.79
N MET A 383 1.23 0.55 -14.14
CA MET A 383 0.47 0.53 -12.87
C MET A 383 1.17 1.37 -11.81
N GLN A 384 0.38 2.10 -11.03
CA GLN A 384 0.90 2.84 -9.89
C GLN A 384 1.54 1.88 -8.88
N GLY A 385 2.68 2.28 -8.32
CA GLY A 385 3.45 1.46 -7.39
C GLY A 385 4.28 0.34 -8.04
N GLN A 386 4.05 0.01 -9.32
CA GLN A 386 4.79 -1.05 -10.01
C GLN A 386 6.14 -0.56 -10.50
N SER A 387 7.21 -1.18 -10.01
CA SER A 387 8.57 -0.96 -10.47
C SER A 387 8.92 -1.85 -11.67
N PRO A 388 9.69 -1.35 -12.65
CA PRO A 388 10.13 -2.15 -13.80
C PRO A 388 11.19 -3.21 -13.45
N TYR A 389 11.87 -3.05 -12.32
CA TYR A 389 12.82 -4.05 -11.81
C TYR A 389 12.94 -4.00 -10.30
N LEU A 390 13.29 -5.15 -9.74
CA LEU A 390 13.63 -5.34 -8.34
C LEU A 390 14.91 -6.16 -8.26
N ILE A 391 15.84 -5.77 -7.39
CA ILE A 391 17.07 -6.50 -7.11
C ILE A 391 17.25 -6.60 -5.60
N ASN A 392 17.36 -7.84 -5.11
CA ASN A 392 17.77 -8.17 -3.76
C ASN A 392 18.96 -9.09 -3.84
N THR A 393 20.05 -8.81 -3.14
CA THR A 393 21.16 -9.74 -3.03
C THR A 393 21.76 -9.68 -1.65
N GLY A 394 22.28 -10.79 -1.19
CA GLY A 394 22.86 -10.89 0.15
C GLY A 394 24.02 -11.87 0.21
N ILE A 395 25.01 -11.51 1.01
CA ILE A 395 26.13 -12.39 1.37
C ILE A 395 25.97 -12.70 2.86
N PHE A 396 26.03 -13.99 3.17
CA PHE A 396 25.90 -14.50 4.52
C PHE A 396 27.17 -15.26 4.88
N TYR A 397 27.71 -14.95 6.03
CA TYR A 397 28.80 -15.68 6.65
C TYR A 397 28.28 -16.36 7.91
N LYS A 398 28.42 -17.65 7.98
CA LYS A 398 28.05 -18.45 9.14
C LYS A 398 29.20 -19.34 9.54
N ASN A 399 29.75 -19.11 10.74
CA ASN A 399 30.85 -19.88 11.26
C ASN A 399 30.45 -20.54 12.60
N GLU A 400 30.25 -21.86 12.57
CA GLU A 400 29.83 -22.64 13.74
C GLU A 400 30.85 -22.63 14.88
N PRO A 401 32.18 -22.81 14.64
CA PRO A 401 33.19 -22.70 15.69
C PRO A 401 33.24 -21.37 16.39
N LEU A 402 33.10 -20.28 15.65
CA LEU A 402 33.03 -18.92 16.18
C LEU A 402 31.66 -18.57 16.75
N LYS A 403 30.63 -19.39 16.51
CA LYS A 403 29.21 -19.11 16.86
C LYS A 403 28.79 -17.72 16.37
N MET A 404 29.13 -17.38 15.13
CA MET A 404 28.99 -16.05 14.57
C MET A 404 28.28 -16.11 13.21
N ASP A 405 27.25 -15.30 13.08
CA ASP A 405 26.49 -15.11 11.84
C ASP A 405 26.60 -13.64 11.42
N ILE A 406 26.96 -13.39 10.17
CA ILE A 406 27.00 -12.04 9.56
C ILE A 406 26.17 -12.08 8.28
N ALA A 407 25.38 -11.04 8.05
CA ALA A 407 24.66 -10.83 6.81
C ALA A 407 24.85 -9.40 6.29
N LEU A 408 25.10 -9.27 5.00
CA LEU A 408 25.11 -8.02 4.28
C LEU A 408 24.09 -8.14 3.15
N LEU A 409 23.06 -7.31 3.18
CA LEU A 409 21.94 -7.34 2.24
C LEU A 409 21.92 -6.05 1.44
N TYR A 410 21.73 -6.16 0.14
CA TYR A 410 21.56 -5.04 -0.78
C TYR A 410 20.19 -5.13 -1.45
N ASN A 411 19.47 -4.02 -1.51
CA ASN A 411 18.21 -3.88 -2.23
C ASN A 411 18.23 -2.65 -3.14
N ARG A 412 17.61 -2.81 -4.31
CA ARG A 412 17.32 -1.70 -5.23
C ARG A 412 16.02 -1.97 -5.96
N ILE A 413 15.14 -0.96 -5.97
CA ILE A 413 13.85 -0.95 -6.67
C ILE A 413 13.94 0.11 -7.76
N GLY A 414 13.40 -0.17 -8.94
CA GLY A 414 13.37 0.76 -10.06
C GLY A 414 12.38 1.93 -9.83
N LYS A 415 12.44 2.92 -10.69
CA LYS A 415 11.52 4.08 -10.71
C LYS A 415 10.07 3.61 -10.81
N ARG A 416 9.17 4.16 -9.95
CA ARG A 416 7.75 3.82 -9.95
C ARG A 416 6.87 5.05 -9.75
N ILE A 417 5.67 5.04 -10.35
CA ILE A 417 4.67 6.08 -10.17
C ILE A 417 4.12 5.98 -8.74
N ILE A 418 4.14 7.07 -7.98
CA ILE A 418 3.53 7.16 -6.66
C ILE A 418 2.34 8.11 -6.64
N GLY A 419 2.35 9.13 -7.49
CA GLY A 419 1.24 10.05 -7.71
C GLY A 419 0.90 10.12 -9.19
N VAL A 420 -0.36 9.94 -9.52
CA VAL A 420 -0.83 10.00 -10.89
C VAL A 420 -0.96 11.46 -11.29
N GLY A 421 -0.37 11.81 -12.41
CA GLY A 421 -0.49 13.12 -13.00
C GLY A 421 -1.76 13.29 -13.82
N ARG A 422 -1.99 14.48 -14.35
CA ARG A 422 -3.13 14.86 -15.17
C ARG A 422 -2.70 14.99 -16.62
N SER A 423 -3.33 14.25 -17.53
CA SER A 423 -3.01 14.26 -18.96
C SER A 423 -3.70 15.37 -19.74
N GLU A 424 -4.91 15.80 -19.33
CA GLU A 424 -5.67 16.83 -20.03
C GLU A 424 -6.29 17.87 -19.09
N GLY A 425 -6.49 19.10 -19.60
CA GLY A 425 -7.26 20.15 -18.95
C GLY A 425 -8.76 19.80 -18.84
N SER A 426 -9.44 20.28 -17.80
CA SER A 426 -10.87 19.98 -17.59
C SER A 426 -11.82 20.75 -18.52
N THR A 427 -11.34 21.70 -19.28
CA THR A 427 -12.08 22.49 -20.25
C THR A 427 -11.19 22.79 -21.45
N GLY A 428 -11.65 22.47 -22.60
CA GLY A 428 -11.05 22.40 -23.94
C GLY A 428 -10.02 23.42 -24.43
N ASP A 429 -9.43 24.25 -23.59
CA ASP A 429 -8.49 25.28 -24.03
C ASP A 429 -7.18 25.36 -23.25
N ASP A 430 -6.99 24.56 -22.18
CA ASP A 430 -5.76 24.61 -21.42
C ASP A 430 -4.86 23.39 -21.66
N SER A 431 -4.23 23.36 -22.83
CA SER A 431 -3.10 22.46 -23.12
C SER A 431 -1.92 22.64 -22.14
N ASN A 432 -1.91 23.74 -21.37
CA ASN A 432 -0.88 24.10 -20.40
C ASN A 432 -1.11 23.54 -18.99
N SER A 433 -2.23 22.88 -18.73
CA SER A 433 -2.58 22.39 -17.38
C SER A 433 -2.25 20.91 -17.15
N ARG A 434 -1.34 20.35 -17.94
CA ARG A 434 -0.81 18.98 -17.68
C ARG A 434 -0.01 18.96 -16.40
N VAL A 435 -0.36 18.05 -15.50
CA VAL A 435 0.44 17.75 -14.30
C VAL A 435 1.14 16.41 -14.54
N PRO A 436 2.48 16.36 -14.56
CA PRO A 436 3.20 15.12 -14.78
C PRO A 436 3.04 14.16 -13.60
N HIS A 437 3.23 12.86 -13.87
CA HIS A 437 3.27 11.85 -12.81
C HIS A 437 4.41 12.13 -11.84
N SER A 438 4.17 11.87 -10.56
CA SER A 438 5.21 11.89 -9.53
C SER A 438 5.80 10.48 -9.38
N TYR A 439 7.12 10.41 -9.49
CA TYR A 439 7.88 9.16 -9.43
C TYR A 439 8.75 9.10 -8.19
N GLU A 440 8.69 7.99 -7.47
CA GLU A 440 9.77 7.63 -6.53
C GLU A 440 10.96 7.12 -7.32
N MET A 441 12.11 7.75 -7.09
CA MET A 441 13.35 7.42 -7.80
C MET A 441 14.05 6.22 -7.16
N PRO A 442 14.79 5.42 -7.95
CA PRO A 442 15.56 4.31 -7.42
C PRO A 442 16.58 4.78 -6.39
N ARG A 443 16.72 4.02 -5.31
CA ARG A 443 17.83 4.20 -4.37
C ARG A 443 18.45 2.87 -3.97
N ASN A 444 19.67 2.93 -3.45
CA ASN A 444 20.38 1.76 -2.93
C ASN A 444 20.17 1.69 -1.42
N THR A 445 19.84 0.50 -0.93
CA THR A 445 19.79 0.23 0.51
C THR A 445 20.73 -0.93 0.83
N ILE A 446 21.50 -0.77 1.91
CA ILE A 446 22.36 -1.83 2.44
C ILE A 446 21.98 -2.01 3.90
N ASP A 447 21.65 -3.27 4.25
CA ASP A 447 21.43 -3.69 5.62
C ASP A 447 22.57 -4.59 6.09
N PHE A 448 23.01 -4.41 7.33
CA PHE A 448 24.03 -5.21 7.97
C PHE A 448 23.47 -5.85 9.24
N SER A 449 23.75 -7.12 9.43
CA SER A 449 23.40 -7.86 10.64
C SER A 449 24.60 -8.67 11.13
N LEU A 450 24.84 -8.64 12.43
CA LEU A 450 25.84 -9.46 13.13
C LEU A 450 25.18 -10.10 14.34
N ALA A 451 25.27 -11.43 14.43
CA ALA A 451 24.88 -12.17 15.63
C ALA A 451 26.10 -12.96 16.16
N LYS A 452 26.34 -12.87 17.45
CA LYS A 452 27.45 -13.56 18.13
C LYS A 452 26.96 -14.21 19.41
N LYS A 453 27.18 -15.51 19.54
CA LYS A 453 26.93 -16.23 20.79
C LYS A 453 28.19 -16.31 21.62
N PHE A 454 28.07 -16.02 22.90
CA PHE A 454 29.12 -16.13 23.91
C PHE A 454 28.74 -17.26 24.88
N GLY A 455 29.48 -18.37 24.80
CA GLY A 455 29.11 -19.58 25.51
C GLY A 455 27.78 -20.16 25.04
N GLU A 456 26.95 -20.62 25.98
CA GLU A 456 25.63 -21.20 25.72
C GLU A 456 24.48 -20.26 26.13
N HIS A 457 24.82 -19.24 26.92
CA HIS A 457 23.82 -18.40 27.60
C HIS A 457 23.57 -17.03 26.94
N LEU A 458 24.61 -16.40 26.37
CA LEU A 458 24.51 -15.03 25.89
C LEU A 458 24.61 -14.98 24.37
N GLU A 459 23.63 -14.33 23.71
CA GLU A 459 23.67 -13.98 22.29
C GLU A 459 23.48 -12.47 22.14
N LEU A 460 24.41 -11.82 21.44
CA LEU A 460 24.32 -10.41 21.07
C LEU A 460 24.04 -10.28 19.58
N LYS A 461 23.07 -9.40 19.24
CA LYS A 461 22.73 -9.10 17.85
C LYS A 461 22.81 -7.59 17.61
N LEU A 462 23.51 -7.21 16.55
CA LEU A 462 23.57 -5.86 16.01
C LEU A 462 22.91 -5.88 14.65
N ASN A 463 21.94 -5.00 14.44
CA ASN A 463 21.30 -4.77 13.15
C ASN A 463 21.45 -3.30 12.78
N VAL A 464 21.94 -3.02 11.58
CA VAL A 464 22.02 -1.68 11.02
C VAL A 464 21.23 -1.70 9.70
N ARG A 465 20.09 -1.02 9.68
CA ARG A 465 19.27 -0.88 8.48
C ARG A 465 19.58 0.43 7.78
N ASP A 466 19.54 0.37 6.47
CA ASP A 466 19.80 1.51 5.58
C ASP A 466 21.14 2.19 5.86
N LEU A 467 22.23 1.39 5.80
CA LEU A 467 23.60 1.83 6.12
C LEU A 467 24.03 3.04 5.27
N LEU A 468 23.60 3.11 4.02
CA LEU A 468 23.91 4.21 3.10
C LEU A 468 23.12 5.48 3.46
N ALA A 469 21.90 5.33 3.95
CA ALA A 469 20.98 6.43 4.25
C ALA A 469 20.87 7.42 3.09
N GLU A 470 20.75 6.91 1.85
CA GLU A 470 20.55 7.72 0.66
C GLU A 470 19.24 8.50 0.77
N LYS A 471 19.18 9.70 0.21
CA LYS A 471 17.96 10.48 0.12
C LYS A 471 16.93 9.78 -0.75
N ILE A 472 15.67 9.88 -0.36
CA ILE A 472 14.53 9.48 -1.17
C ILE A 472 14.12 10.71 -1.98
N TYR A 473 14.07 10.57 -3.30
CA TYR A 473 13.66 11.59 -4.22
C TYR A 473 12.34 11.22 -4.88
N TYR A 474 11.42 12.15 -4.87
CA TYR A 474 10.21 12.12 -5.67
C TYR A 474 10.34 13.18 -6.75
N LYS A 475 10.24 12.78 -8.02
CA LYS A 475 10.50 13.66 -9.15
C LYS A 475 9.34 13.63 -10.13
N GLN A 476 9.16 14.75 -10.81
CA GLN A 476 8.25 14.92 -11.93
C GLN A 476 9.08 15.20 -13.19
N PHE A 477 8.59 14.76 -14.34
CA PHE A 477 9.23 14.94 -15.64
C PHE A 477 8.21 15.52 -16.59
N ALA A 478 8.49 16.66 -17.20
CA ALA A 478 7.62 17.34 -18.13
C ALA A 478 8.37 17.73 -19.42
N ASP A 479 7.73 17.49 -20.56
CA ASP A 479 8.22 18.01 -21.83
C ASP A 479 7.81 19.48 -21.95
N VAL A 480 8.79 20.38 -21.93
CA VAL A 480 8.59 21.81 -22.10
C VAL A 480 8.95 22.22 -23.52
N THR A 481 8.02 22.89 -24.20
CA THR A 481 8.29 23.50 -25.50
C THR A 481 8.69 24.95 -25.30
N TYR A 482 9.91 25.30 -25.69
CA TYR A 482 10.41 26.68 -25.60
C TYR A 482 9.86 27.54 -26.74
N SER A 483 10.01 28.86 -26.61
CA SER A 483 9.56 29.84 -27.63
C SER A 483 10.21 29.66 -28.99
N ASP A 484 11.37 29.04 -29.07
CA ASP A 484 12.07 28.69 -30.29
C ASP A 484 11.58 27.38 -30.95
N GLY A 485 10.56 26.72 -30.36
CA GLY A 485 10.01 25.46 -30.82
C GLY A 485 10.80 24.23 -30.37
N SER A 486 11.90 24.38 -29.67
CA SER A 486 12.67 23.25 -29.11
C SER A 486 11.92 22.61 -27.98
N LYS A 487 11.98 21.25 -27.87
CA LYS A 487 11.43 20.50 -26.79
C LYS A 487 12.52 19.96 -25.90
N LYS A 488 12.36 20.10 -24.60
CA LYS A 488 13.27 19.54 -23.60
C LYS A 488 12.50 18.93 -22.46
N GLU A 489 12.89 17.73 -22.05
CA GLU A 489 12.42 17.15 -20.81
C GLU A 489 13.05 17.91 -19.63
N VAL A 490 12.20 18.42 -18.75
CA VAL A 490 12.60 19.11 -17.52
C VAL A 490 12.28 18.21 -16.35
N GLU A 491 13.25 18.05 -15.46
CA GLU A 491 13.13 17.30 -14.22
C GLU A 491 12.93 18.28 -13.05
N GLU A 492 11.96 17.98 -12.19
CA GLU A 492 11.70 18.74 -10.97
C GLU A 492 11.61 17.81 -9.75
N ILE A 493 12.17 18.25 -8.63
CA ILE A 493 12.09 17.53 -7.36
C ILE A 493 10.81 17.96 -6.65
N ALA A 494 9.79 17.10 -6.69
CA ALA A 494 8.55 17.36 -5.99
C ALA A 494 8.69 17.16 -4.47
N ARG A 495 9.52 16.21 -4.03
CA ARG A 495 9.79 15.94 -2.60
C ARG A 495 11.16 15.25 -2.44
N CYS A 496 11.85 15.60 -1.36
CA CYS A 496 13.11 14.96 -1.01
C CYS A 496 13.26 14.89 0.51
N TYR A 497 13.62 13.73 1.03
CA TYR A 497 13.97 13.59 2.44
C TYR A 497 14.99 12.47 2.67
N LYS A 498 15.61 12.48 3.85
CA LYS A 498 16.58 11.46 4.28
C LYS A 498 15.97 10.63 5.41
N PRO A 499 15.72 9.32 5.21
CA PRO A 499 15.08 8.47 6.23
C PRO A 499 15.98 8.21 7.45
N GLY A 500 17.31 8.36 7.28
CA GLY A 500 18.28 8.05 8.32
C GLY A 500 18.61 6.55 8.40
N ARG A 501 19.41 6.19 9.40
CA ARG A 501 19.80 4.80 9.72
C ARG A 501 19.05 4.32 10.93
N ASN A 502 18.68 3.05 10.94
CA ASN A 502 18.11 2.42 12.12
C ASN A 502 19.13 1.41 12.69
N ILE A 503 19.55 1.63 13.94
CA ILE A 503 20.51 0.78 14.63
C ILE A 503 19.80 0.13 15.81
N GLY A 504 19.75 -1.22 15.78
CA GLY A 504 19.18 -2.05 16.85
C GLY A 504 20.24 -2.92 17.49
N LEU A 505 20.29 -2.91 18.82
CA LEU A 505 21.10 -3.82 19.61
C LEU A 505 20.17 -4.70 20.45
N GLN A 506 20.37 -6.01 20.41
CA GLN A 506 19.61 -6.98 21.18
C GLN A 506 20.56 -7.90 21.94
N ALA A 507 20.27 -8.13 23.21
CA ALA A 507 20.92 -9.13 24.04
C ALA A 507 19.89 -10.20 24.44
N ILE A 508 20.19 -11.46 24.20
CA ILE A 508 19.37 -12.62 24.57
C ILE A 508 20.17 -13.45 25.57
N TYR A 509 19.63 -13.62 26.76
CA TYR A 509 20.20 -14.47 27.79
C TYR A 509 19.30 -15.68 28.04
N LYS A 510 19.86 -16.87 27.99
CA LYS A 510 19.19 -18.15 28.27
C LYS A 510 19.67 -18.67 29.61
N PHE A 511 18.75 -18.95 30.49
CA PHE A 511 19.00 -19.51 31.81
C PHE A 511 19.26 -21.02 31.75
#